data_779b621ba4108675a75948e56234bfaf
#
_entry.id   779b621ba4108675a75948e56234bfaf
#
_cell.length_a   1.000
_cell.length_b   1.000
_cell.length_c   1.000
_cell.angle_alpha   90.00
_cell.angle_beta   90.00
_cell.angle_gamma   90.00
#
_symmetry.space_group_name_H-M   'P 1'
#
loop_
_entity.id
_entity.type
_entity.pdbx_description
1 polymer ?
#
loop_
_entity_poly.entity_id
_entity_poly.type
_entity_poly.pdbx_seq_one_letter_code
_entity_poly.pdbx_strand_id
1 'polypeptide(L)'
;MKKNLIILLLSIFICSTIVRSQTNYQLTNEQKSWLSKADSYEKNGWIYLHIEGTPEERGFQHGYLLAKEIKEALRVISVVWHYQTALDWQWLVQKGGKMFTPKIDAENMEEIDGIVEGMKAAGVLTSRDEIVTYNGSTELMGYWWPTVKDTISPNSPDPKKQSCSSFIATGSMTADGGIVLAHNTMSAFYYPLCNIILDILPNKGHRIFMQSVAGLIHSETDFFVTSAGLVGSETTIGGFFPFDKKGIPEFARMRHATQYASTIDEWCEIMKTGNNGGYANAWLVGDINTNEIARLELGLKYIGFEKKKDGYFVGSNVAEDLRILRLETKTSEMDIRYSSVARRVRWKQLMRENAGKINLELAKEFEADHYDTYLNTSTPDIRTLCAHPDLDSDTYGVDLPFSPWGTLDGKVIDSKMAKQMSFIARWGSACGIPFDAKTFLEKHQQFDWMNGLLKDRPSQPWTSFKAGETK
;
A
#
# COMPACT_ATOMS: atom_id res chain seq x y z
N MET A 1 -80.06 27.81 7.35
CA MET A 1 -79.61 26.94 6.22
C MET A 1 -78.26 27.50 5.74
N LYS A 2 -77.16 26.92 6.20
CA LYS A 2 -75.81 27.27 5.73
C LYS A 2 -75.22 26.07 4.97
N LYS A 3 -74.97 26.26 3.67
CA LYS A 3 -74.31 25.29 2.82
C LYS A 3 -72.82 25.32 3.07
N ASN A 4 -72.25 24.25 3.52
CA ASN A 4 -70.80 24.08 3.58
C ASN A 4 -70.28 23.59 2.23
N LEU A 5 -69.36 24.37 1.62
CA LEU A 5 -68.67 24.04 0.38
C LEU A 5 -67.34 23.35 0.82
N ILE A 6 -67.24 22.08 0.53
CA ILE A 6 -65.99 21.32 0.74
C ILE A 6 -65.13 21.50 -0.52
N ILE A 7 -64.02 22.21 -0.40
CA ILE A 7 -62.99 22.33 -1.43
C ILE A 7 -62.03 21.15 -1.29
N LEU A 8 -62.07 20.22 -2.26
CA LEU A 8 -61.17 19.09 -2.36
C LEU A 8 -59.89 19.56 -3.08
N LEU A 9 -58.79 19.75 -2.31
CA LEU A 9 -57.48 20.05 -2.87
C LEU A 9 -56.85 18.72 -3.33
N LEU A 10 -56.83 18.50 -4.65
CA LEU A 10 -56.06 17.46 -5.32
C LEU A 10 -54.58 17.89 -5.32
N SER A 11 -53.78 17.35 -4.44
CA SER A 11 -52.31 17.45 -4.51
C SER A 11 -51.78 16.47 -5.54
N ILE A 12 -51.47 16.96 -6.72
CA ILE A 12 -50.75 16.21 -7.73
C ILE A 12 -49.32 16.07 -7.30
N PHE A 13 -48.93 14.89 -6.78
CA PHE A 13 -47.55 14.51 -6.56
C PHE A 13 -46.92 14.24 -7.94
N ILE A 14 -46.21 15.22 -8.48
CA ILE A 14 -45.32 15.00 -9.63
C ILE A 14 -44.08 14.27 -9.07
N CYS A 15 -44.11 12.95 -9.15
CA CYS A 15 -42.95 12.12 -8.96
C CYS A 15 -42.04 12.31 -10.17
N SER A 16 -41.12 13.28 -10.08
CA SER A 16 -40.04 13.41 -11.06
C SER A 16 -39.10 12.24 -10.91
N THR A 17 -39.35 11.16 -11.65
CA THR A 17 -38.37 10.14 -11.92
C THR A 17 -37.20 10.80 -12.65
N ILE A 18 -36.12 11.07 -11.90
CA ILE A 18 -34.84 11.39 -12.52
C ILE A 18 -34.40 10.10 -13.22
N VAL A 19 -34.78 9.97 -14.50
CA VAL A 19 -34.16 9.00 -15.40
C VAL A 19 -32.72 9.46 -15.54
N ARG A 20 -31.81 8.88 -14.72
CA ARG A 20 -30.38 8.94 -14.99
C ARG A 20 -30.19 8.27 -16.35
N SER A 21 -30.07 9.09 -17.40
CA SER A 21 -29.57 8.65 -18.68
C SER A 21 -28.20 8.02 -18.41
N GLN A 22 -28.11 6.70 -18.37
CA GLN A 22 -26.87 5.99 -18.59
C GLN A 22 -26.50 6.34 -20.04
N THR A 23 -25.61 7.32 -20.21
CA THR A 23 -24.95 7.52 -21.49
C THR A 23 -24.22 6.21 -21.77
N ASN A 24 -24.73 5.42 -22.72
CA ASN A 24 -24.04 4.23 -23.21
C ASN A 24 -22.72 4.70 -23.82
N TYR A 25 -21.65 4.67 -23.00
CA TYR A 25 -20.31 4.95 -23.48
C TYR A 25 -19.94 3.88 -24.51
N GLN A 26 -19.66 4.29 -25.74
CA GLN A 26 -19.21 3.37 -26.78
C GLN A 26 -17.69 3.49 -26.91
N LEU A 27 -17.00 2.39 -26.65
CA LEU A 27 -15.54 2.30 -26.82
C LEU A 27 -15.18 2.59 -28.29
N THR A 28 -14.20 3.47 -28.50
CA THR A 28 -13.59 3.68 -29.81
C THR A 28 -12.84 2.43 -30.27
N ASN A 29 -12.50 2.34 -31.55
CA ASN A 29 -11.68 1.23 -32.06
C ASN A 29 -10.28 1.22 -31.43
N GLU A 30 -9.73 2.39 -31.14
CA GLU A 30 -8.46 2.57 -30.46
C GLU A 30 -8.52 2.04 -29.03
N GLN A 31 -9.52 2.42 -28.24
CA GLN A 31 -9.73 1.93 -26.87
C GLN A 31 -9.95 0.41 -26.83
N LYS A 32 -10.64 -0.16 -27.80
CA LYS A 32 -10.77 -1.62 -27.95
C LYS A 32 -9.42 -2.27 -28.24
N SER A 33 -8.59 -1.64 -29.06
CA SER A 33 -7.23 -2.11 -29.33
C SER A 33 -6.36 -2.06 -28.06
N TRP A 34 -6.47 -1.01 -27.25
CA TRP A 34 -5.79 -0.93 -25.96
C TRP A 34 -6.19 -2.06 -25.02
N LEU A 35 -7.50 -2.28 -24.85
CA LEU A 35 -8.01 -3.34 -23.98
C LEU A 35 -7.64 -4.74 -24.45
N SER A 36 -7.43 -4.96 -25.74
CA SER A 36 -7.02 -6.28 -26.26
C SER A 36 -5.58 -6.69 -25.86
N LYS A 37 -4.78 -5.76 -25.36
CA LYS A 37 -3.42 -5.98 -24.87
C LYS A 37 -3.37 -6.24 -23.35
N ALA A 38 -4.44 -5.89 -22.62
CA ALA A 38 -4.51 -6.02 -21.18
C ALA A 38 -5.24 -7.31 -20.76
N ASP A 39 -4.92 -7.82 -19.58
CA ASP A 39 -5.59 -8.98 -18.98
C ASP A 39 -5.82 -8.77 -17.48
N SER A 40 -6.92 -9.30 -16.94
CA SER A 40 -7.22 -9.28 -15.53
C SER A 40 -7.98 -10.54 -15.11
N TYR A 41 -7.52 -11.17 -14.03
CA TYR A 41 -8.18 -12.36 -13.46
C TYR A 41 -7.94 -12.48 -11.95
N GLU A 42 -8.82 -13.22 -11.30
CA GLU A 42 -8.69 -13.53 -9.88
C GLU A 42 -7.97 -14.87 -9.65
N LYS A 43 -7.06 -14.92 -8.65
CA LYS A 43 -6.34 -16.13 -8.26
C LYS A 43 -6.04 -16.09 -6.75
N ASN A 44 -6.69 -16.99 -5.98
CA ASN A 44 -6.45 -17.13 -4.54
C ASN A 44 -6.52 -15.80 -3.73
N GLY A 45 -7.58 -15.03 -3.96
CA GLY A 45 -7.83 -13.75 -3.29
C GLY A 45 -7.08 -12.56 -3.88
N TRP A 46 -6.17 -12.77 -4.82
CA TRP A 46 -5.49 -11.73 -5.58
C TRP A 46 -6.20 -11.44 -6.90
N ILE A 47 -6.11 -10.21 -7.36
CA ILE A 47 -6.46 -9.79 -8.71
C ILE A 47 -5.16 -9.52 -9.46
N TYR A 48 -4.84 -10.34 -10.45
CA TYR A 48 -3.77 -10.07 -11.39
C TYR A 48 -4.28 -9.06 -12.43
N LEU A 49 -3.46 -8.04 -12.72
CA LEU A 49 -3.72 -7.05 -13.75
C LEU A 49 -2.48 -6.86 -14.60
N HIS A 50 -2.56 -7.17 -15.88
CA HIS A 50 -1.57 -6.83 -16.89
C HIS A 50 -2.01 -5.60 -17.68
N ILE A 51 -1.13 -4.59 -17.76
CA ILE A 51 -1.32 -3.38 -18.57
C ILE A 51 -0.05 -3.08 -19.39
N GLU A 52 -0.23 -2.62 -20.63
CA GLU A 52 0.89 -2.31 -21.52
C GLU A 52 0.66 -1.12 -22.45
N GLY A 53 1.74 -0.52 -22.92
CA GLY A 53 1.74 0.54 -23.94
C GLY A 53 2.14 1.92 -23.41
N THR A 54 1.61 2.96 -24.03
CA THR A 54 1.82 4.36 -23.61
C THR A 54 1.18 4.63 -22.24
N PRO A 55 1.52 5.74 -21.56
CA PRO A 55 0.90 6.09 -20.29
C PRO A 55 -0.63 6.15 -20.37
N GLU A 56 -1.16 6.78 -21.39
CA GLU A 56 -2.61 6.87 -21.62
C GLU A 56 -3.25 5.49 -21.81
N GLU A 57 -2.63 4.59 -22.63
CA GLU A 57 -3.08 3.22 -22.84
C GLU A 57 -3.14 2.44 -21.52
N ARG A 58 -2.04 2.45 -20.75
CA ARG A 58 -1.94 1.75 -19.46
C ARG A 58 -2.96 2.27 -18.46
N GLY A 59 -3.08 3.58 -18.34
CA GLY A 59 -4.06 4.22 -17.48
C GLY A 59 -5.48 3.84 -17.85
N PHE A 60 -5.83 3.89 -19.14
CA PHE A 60 -7.16 3.49 -19.62
C PHE A 60 -7.47 2.03 -19.30
N GLN A 61 -6.54 1.11 -19.56
CA GLN A 61 -6.65 -0.31 -19.22
C GLN A 61 -6.92 -0.51 -17.73
N HIS A 62 -6.10 0.11 -16.88
CA HIS A 62 -6.23 0.03 -15.42
C HIS A 62 -7.59 0.55 -14.94
N GLY A 63 -7.95 1.76 -15.37
CA GLY A 63 -9.20 2.40 -14.96
C GLY A 63 -10.44 1.66 -15.46
N TYR A 64 -10.40 1.07 -16.67
CA TYR A 64 -11.53 0.32 -17.23
C TYR A 64 -11.70 -1.04 -16.56
N LEU A 65 -10.61 -1.81 -16.42
CA LEU A 65 -10.66 -3.18 -15.90
C LEU A 65 -10.93 -3.23 -14.39
N LEU A 66 -10.43 -2.24 -13.62
CA LEU A 66 -10.61 -2.17 -12.16
C LEU A 66 -11.56 -1.06 -11.71
N ALA A 67 -12.43 -0.55 -12.57
CA ALA A 67 -13.34 0.56 -12.25
C ALA A 67 -14.18 0.32 -10.98
N LYS A 68 -14.61 -0.92 -10.75
CA LYS A 68 -15.41 -1.32 -9.59
C LYS A 68 -14.57 -1.31 -8.31
N GLU A 69 -13.37 -1.83 -8.38
CA GLU A 69 -12.41 -1.92 -7.28
C GLU A 69 -11.93 -0.51 -6.88
N ILE A 70 -11.61 0.33 -7.86
CA ILE A 70 -11.22 1.74 -7.63
C ILE A 70 -12.37 2.51 -6.98
N LYS A 71 -13.60 2.35 -7.49
CA LYS A 71 -14.78 2.98 -6.89
C LYS A 71 -14.97 2.58 -5.42
N GLU A 72 -14.80 1.29 -5.10
CA GLU A 72 -14.92 0.81 -3.73
C GLU A 72 -13.78 1.35 -2.85
N ALA A 73 -12.56 1.43 -3.37
CA ALA A 73 -11.43 2.02 -2.65
C ALA A 73 -11.67 3.50 -2.32
N LEU A 74 -12.13 4.29 -3.29
CA LEU A 74 -12.50 5.70 -3.09
C LEU A 74 -13.64 5.85 -2.07
N ARG A 75 -14.63 4.95 -2.09
CA ARG A 75 -15.70 4.92 -1.09
C ARG A 75 -15.16 4.67 0.31
N VAL A 76 -14.34 3.63 0.46
CA VAL A 76 -13.76 3.27 1.76
C VAL A 76 -12.92 4.41 2.33
N ILE A 77 -11.98 4.95 1.57
CA ILE A 77 -11.10 6.02 2.04
C ILE A 77 -11.88 7.30 2.37
N SER A 78 -12.94 7.61 1.60
CA SER A 78 -13.78 8.78 1.89
C SER A 78 -14.56 8.66 3.20
N VAL A 79 -15.09 7.46 3.49
CA VAL A 79 -15.79 7.18 4.77
C VAL A 79 -14.82 7.23 5.94
N VAL A 80 -13.65 6.62 5.81
CA VAL A 80 -12.61 6.63 6.84
C VAL A 80 -12.14 8.07 7.12
N TRP A 81 -11.87 8.85 6.07
CA TRP A 81 -11.51 10.27 6.19
C TRP A 81 -12.58 11.06 6.94
N HIS A 82 -13.84 10.94 6.52
CA HIS A 82 -14.96 11.64 7.17
C HIS A 82 -15.10 11.24 8.64
N TYR A 83 -15.03 9.96 8.95
CA TYR A 83 -15.14 9.46 10.32
C TYR A 83 -14.02 10.01 11.23
N GLN A 84 -12.80 10.04 10.73
CA GLN A 84 -11.64 10.50 11.51
C GLN A 84 -11.58 12.02 11.68
N THR A 85 -12.08 12.79 10.71
CA THR A 85 -11.85 14.25 10.66
C THR A 85 -13.13 15.10 10.71
N ALA A 86 -14.30 14.50 10.48
CA ALA A 86 -15.57 15.15 10.21
C ALA A 86 -15.58 16.05 8.95
N LEU A 87 -14.56 15.93 8.09
CA LEU A 87 -14.45 16.68 6.84
C LEU A 87 -14.89 15.85 5.64
N ASP A 88 -15.41 16.51 4.60
CA ASP A 88 -15.75 15.84 3.35
C ASP A 88 -14.50 15.42 2.58
N TRP A 89 -14.59 14.28 1.89
CA TRP A 89 -13.53 13.80 1.01
C TRP A 89 -13.15 14.83 -0.06
N GLN A 90 -14.15 15.52 -0.64
CA GLN A 90 -13.93 16.55 -1.66
C GLN A 90 -13.09 17.74 -1.14
N TRP A 91 -13.15 18.02 0.15
CA TRP A 91 -12.24 19.00 0.75
C TRP A 91 -10.78 18.54 0.66
N LEU A 92 -10.50 17.25 0.94
CA LEU A 92 -9.16 16.69 0.83
C LEU A 92 -8.72 16.62 -0.64
N VAL A 93 -9.62 16.25 -1.57
CA VAL A 93 -9.37 16.21 -3.02
C VAL A 93 -8.88 17.58 -3.53
N GLN A 94 -9.53 18.67 -3.14
CA GLN A 94 -9.11 20.03 -3.50
C GLN A 94 -7.71 20.38 -2.95
N LYS A 95 -7.36 19.89 -1.74
CA LYS A 95 -6.03 20.12 -1.15
C LYS A 95 -4.97 19.29 -1.82
N GLY A 96 -5.24 18.01 -2.04
CA GLY A 96 -4.32 17.07 -2.69
C GLY A 96 -4.05 17.44 -4.14
N GLY A 97 -5.09 17.69 -4.94
CA GLY A 97 -4.95 18.16 -6.33
C GLY A 97 -4.09 19.42 -6.41
N LYS A 98 -4.41 20.45 -5.62
CA LYS A 98 -3.60 21.68 -5.60
C LYS A 98 -2.16 21.46 -5.16
N MET A 99 -1.92 20.53 -4.24
CA MET A 99 -0.58 20.27 -3.69
C MET A 99 0.28 19.43 -4.63
N PHE A 100 -0.26 18.37 -5.21
CA PHE A 100 0.51 17.35 -5.92
C PHE A 100 0.50 17.50 -7.44
N THR A 101 -0.64 17.84 -8.06
CA THR A 101 -0.77 17.93 -9.53
C THR A 101 0.37 18.73 -10.20
N PRO A 102 0.83 19.89 -9.68
CA PRO A 102 1.92 20.64 -10.32
C PRO A 102 3.30 20.00 -10.23
N LYS A 103 3.45 18.88 -9.53
CA LYS A 103 4.75 18.25 -9.22
C LYS A 103 4.88 16.83 -9.77
N ILE A 104 3.80 16.31 -10.33
CA ILE A 104 3.79 15.03 -11.01
C ILE A 104 4.30 15.27 -12.43
N ASP A 105 5.23 14.43 -12.88
CA ASP A 105 5.74 14.49 -14.24
C ASP A 105 4.64 14.16 -15.28
N ALA A 106 4.87 14.57 -16.53
CA ALA A 106 3.86 14.45 -17.59
C ALA A 106 3.43 12.99 -17.85
N GLU A 107 4.37 12.05 -17.79
CA GLU A 107 4.10 10.65 -18.06
C GLU A 107 3.16 10.05 -17.00
N ASN A 108 3.46 10.25 -15.72
CA ASN A 108 2.60 9.79 -14.64
C ASN A 108 1.22 10.48 -14.67
N MET A 109 1.18 11.75 -15.07
CA MET A 109 -0.09 12.48 -15.20
C MET A 109 -0.95 11.94 -16.35
N GLU A 110 -0.35 11.61 -17.50
CA GLU A 110 -1.05 10.97 -18.62
C GLU A 110 -1.61 9.60 -18.23
N GLU A 111 -0.88 8.81 -17.42
CA GLU A 111 -1.37 7.53 -16.91
C GLU A 111 -2.57 7.74 -15.95
N ILE A 112 -2.52 8.74 -15.07
CA ILE A 112 -3.64 9.11 -14.19
C ILE A 112 -4.85 9.57 -15.00
N ASP A 113 -4.66 10.38 -16.05
CA ASP A 113 -5.76 10.79 -16.95
C ASP A 113 -6.37 9.60 -17.68
N GLY A 114 -5.54 8.66 -18.10
CA GLY A 114 -5.99 7.39 -18.66
C GLY A 114 -6.86 6.60 -17.66
N ILE A 115 -6.49 6.53 -16.38
CA ILE A 115 -7.33 5.88 -15.34
C ILE A 115 -8.70 6.55 -15.27
N VAL A 116 -8.76 7.88 -15.25
CA VAL A 116 -10.03 8.64 -15.20
C VAL A 116 -10.92 8.33 -16.43
N GLU A 117 -10.35 8.33 -17.63
CA GLU A 117 -11.11 8.01 -18.85
C GLU A 117 -11.53 6.54 -18.91
N GLY A 118 -10.69 5.60 -18.45
CA GLY A 118 -11.02 4.19 -18.35
C GLY A 118 -12.19 3.94 -17.38
N MET A 119 -12.16 4.53 -16.20
CA MET A 119 -13.27 4.47 -15.24
C MET A 119 -14.56 5.05 -15.82
N LYS A 120 -14.48 6.20 -16.49
CA LYS A 120 -15.63 6.82 -17.16
C LYS A 120 -16.20 5.91 -18.25
N ALA A 121 -15.36 5.28 -19.04
CA ALA A 121 -15.78 4.31 -20.06
C ALA A 121 -16.48 3.09 -19.45
N ALA A 122 -16.09 2.67 -18.25
CA ALA A 122 -16.73 1.62 -17.46
C ALA A 122 -17.98 2.11 -16.67
N GLY A 123 -18.40 3.38 -16.85
CA GLY A 123 -19.59 3.95 -16.20
C GLY A 123 -19.36 4.46 -14.77
N VAL A 124 -18.12 4.63 -14.34
CA VAL A 124 -17.76 5.18 -13.04
C VAL A 124 -17.13 6.56 -13.22
N LEU A 125 -17.74 7.58 -12.61
CA LEU A 125 -17.24 8.96 -12.70
C LEU A 125 -16.26 9.24 -11.54
N THR A 126 -15.13 9.83 -11.88
CA THR A 126 -14.12 10.36 -10.98
C THR A 126 -13.44 11.58 -11.63
N SER A 127 -12.48 12.20 -10.97
CA SER A 127 -11.70 13.31 -11.50
C SER A 127 -10.20 13.06 -11.37
N ARG A 128 -9.40 13.77 -12.18
CA ARG A 128 -7.94 13.78 -12.06
C ARG A 128 -7.49 14.08 -10.63
N ASP A 129 -8.00 15.14 -10.04
CA ASP A 129 -7.63 15.55 -8.68
C ASP A 129 -8.00 14.49 -7.63
N GLU A 130 -9.08 13.73 -7.85
CA GLU A 130 -9.47 12.64 -6.97
C GLU A 130 -8.50 11.46 -7.07
N ILE A 131 -8.09 11.05 -8.27
CA ILE A 131 -7.11 9.97 -8.46
C ILE A 131 -5.71 10.42 -7.99
N VAL A 132 -5.30 11.67 -8.25
CA VAL A 132 -4.05 12.25 -7.68
C VAL A 132 -4.07 12.23 -6.15
N THR A 133 -5.17 12.69 -5.54
CA THR A 133 -5.34 12.70 -4.08
C THR A 133 -5.33 11.29 -3.51
N TYR A 134 -5.95 10.36 -4.20
CA TYR A 134 -5.98 8.95 -3.81
C TYR A 134 -4.58 8.33 -3.87
N ASN A 135 -3.81 8.56 -4.94
CA ASN A 135 -2.41 8.10 -5.03
C ASN A 135 -1.51 8.70 -3.93
N GLY A 136 -1.74 9.95 -3.54
CA GLY A 136 -1.00 10.61 -2.46
C GLY A 136 -1.70 10.56 -1.09
N SER A 137 -2.68 9.69 -0.88
CA SER A 137 -3.51 9.69 0.32
C SER A 137 -2.73 9.38 1.60
N THR A 138 -1.79 8.45 1.57
CA THR A 138 -0.90 8.14 2.68
C THR A 138 -0.08 9.35 3.11
N GLU A 139 0.45 10.10 2.15
CA GLU A 139 1.20 11.34 2.42
C GLU A 139 0.30 12.45 2.97
N LEU A 140 -0.89 12.62 2.38
CA LEU A 140 -1.84 13.65 2.82
C LEU A 140 -2.39 13.36 4.21
N MET A 141 -2.85 12.15 4.45
CA MET A 141 -3.50 11.78 5.70
C MET A 141 -2.47 11.55 6.82
N GLY A 142 -1.35 10.88 6.51
CA GLY A 142 -0.35 10.50 7.51
C GLY A 142 0.70 11.55 7.82
N TYR A 143 0.98 12.49 6.92
CA TYR A 143 2.11 13.42 7.06
C TYR A 143 1.71 14.89 6.96
N TRP A 144 0.93 15.27 5.95
CA TRP A 144 0.46 16.64 5.84
C TRP A 144 -0.64 16.96 6.87
N TRP A 145 -1.65 16.12 7.03
CA TRP A 145 -2.78 16.35 7.94
C TRP A 145 -2.34 16.65 9.37
N PRO A 146 -1.40 15.93 9.99
CA PRO A 146 -0.90 16.25 11.33
C PRO A 146 -0.34 17.66 11.47
N THR A 147 0.12 18.29 10.38
CA THR A 147 0.68 19.66 10.42
C THR A 147 -0.39 20.75 10.47
N VAL A 148 -1.66 20.42 10.17
CA VAL A 148 -2.76 21.39 10.05
C VAL A 148 -3.99 21.05 10.89
N LYS A 149 -4.12 19.81 11.38
CA LYS A 149 -5.32 19.29 12.04
C LYS A 149 -5.76 20.12 13.26
N ASP A 150 -4.83 20.54 14.08
CA ASP A 150 -5.12 21.26 15.32
C ASP A 150 -5.81 22.61 15.08
N THR A 151 -5.61 23.18 13.88
CA THR A 151 -6.29 24.41 13.45
C THR A 151 -7.66 24.13 12.80
N ILE A 152 -7.81 22.98 12.12
CA ILE A 152 -8.98 22.69 11.27
C ILE A 152 -9.99 21.80 12.00
N SER A 153 -9.52 20.73 12.63
CA SER A 153 -10.33 19.75 13.37
C SER A 153 -9.53 19.25 14.60
N PRO A 154 -9.45 20.04 15.66
CA PRO A 154 -8.52 19.83 16.77
C PRO A 154 -8.75 18.53 17.56
N ASN A 155 -9.95 17.98 17.50
CA ASN A 155 -10.30 16.73 18.19
C ASN A 155 -10.11 15.49 17.29
N SER A 156 -9.62 15.67 16.06
CA SER A 156 -9.31 14.52 15.20
C SER A 156 -8.18 13.68 15.81
N PRO A 157 -8.31 12.34 15.80
CA PRO A 157 -7.22 11.47 16.24
C PRO A 157 -5.97 11.66 15.37
N ASP A 158 -4.82 11.31 15.92
CA ASP A 158 -3.62 11.19 15.10
C ASP A 158 -3.79 10.03 14.12
N PRO A 159 -3.45 10.25 12.85
CA PRO A 159 -3.58 9.19 11.85
C PRO A 159 -2.66 8.03 12.19
N LYS A 160 -3.19 6.83 12.13
CA LYS A 160 -2.37 5.62 12.18
C LYS A 160 -1.57 5.53 10.88
N LYS A 161 -0.26 5.41 11.00
CA LYS A 161 0.61 5.13 9.86
C LYS A 161 0.64 3.64 9.64
N GLN A 162 0.81 3.24 8.39
CA GLN A 162 1.03 1.85 8.05
C GLN A 162 2.28 1.33 8.76
N SER A 163 2.30 0.04 9.03
CA SER A 163 3.43 -0.67 9.59
C SER A 163 3.72 -1.88 8.71
N CYS A 164 4.99 -2.26 8.61
CA CYS A 164 5.40 -3.39 7.79
C CYS A 164 6.49 -4.17 8.49
N SER A 165 6.74 -5.39 8.04
CA SER A 165 7.88 -6.19 8.46
C SER A 165 8.59 -6.71 7.22
N SER A 166 9.91 -6.57 7.16
CA SER A 166 10.68 -6.96 5.98
C SER A 166 12.10 -7.35 6.31
N PHE A 167 12.70 -8.20 5.47
CA PHE A 167 14.13 -8.38 5.41
C PHE A 167 14.62 -8.55 3.98
N ILE A 168 15.89 -8.22 3.74
CA ILE A 168 16.64 -8.61 2.55
C ILE A 168 17.99 -9.19 2.98
N ALA A 169 18.38 -10.32 2.38
CA ALA A 169 19.62 -11.03 2.71
C ALA A 169 20.33 -11.50 1.45
N THR A 170 21.67 -11.62 1.52
CA THR A 170 22.51 -12.07 0.41
C THR A 170 23.82 -12.70 0.91
N GLY A 171 24.56 -13.35 0.04
CA GLY A 171 25.89 -13.90 0.32
C GLY A 171 25.84 -15.00 1.38
N SER A 172 26.67 -14.91 2.40
CA SER A 172 26.81 -15.93 3.47
C SER A 172 25.54 -16.14 4.31
N MET A 173 24.52 -15.29 4.17
CA MET A 173 23.26 -15.42 4.90
C MET A 173 22.29 -16.38 4.25
N THR A 174 22.34 -16.50 2.93
CA THR A 174 21.37 -17.29 2.14
C THR A 174 21.91 -18.66 1.76
N ALA A 175 21.04 -19.62 1.50
CA ALA A 175 21.42 -21.00 1.22
C ALA A 175 22.20 -21.19 -0.09
N ASP A 176 22.01 -20.29 -1.05
CA ASP A 176 22.65 -20.35 -2.38
C ASP A 176 23.51 -19.12 -2.70
N GLY A 177 23.66 -18.21 -1.74
CA GLY A 177 24.42 -16.96 -1.89
C GLY A 177 23.69 -15.85 -2.66
N GLY A 178 22.52 -16.13 -3.24
CA GLY A 178 21.69 -15.15 -3.94
C GLY A 178 20.88 -14.27 -2.99
N ILE A 179 20.16 -13.27 -3.54
CA ILE A 179 19.28 -12.41 -2.76
C ILE A 179 17.99 -13.15 -2.40
N VAL A 180 17.55 -13.01 -1.14
CA VAL A 180 16.22 -13.36 -0.66
C VAL A 180 15.61 -12.12 -0.01
N LEU A 181 14.38 -11.76 -0.41
CA LEU A 181 13.61 -10.63 0.12
C LEU A 181 12.23 -11.13 0.54
N ALA A 182 11.76 -10.67 1.71
CA ALA A 182 10.40 -10.94 2.16
C ALA A 182 9.78 -9.69 2.81
N HIS A 183 8.46 -9.61 2.78
CA HIS A 183 7.70 -8.46 3.27
C HIS A 183 6.29 -8.83 3.69
N ASN A 184 5.86 -8.34 4.84
CA ASN A 184 4.47 -8.30 5.29
C ASN A 184 3.96 -6.86 5.27
N THR A 185 2.88 -6.60 4.55
CA THR A 185 2.11 -5.37 4.73
C THR A 185 1.26 -5.46 5.98
N MET A 186 1.34 -4.47 6.85
CA MET A 186 0.49 -4.34 8.02
C MET A 186 -0.32 -3.05 7.91
N SER A 187 -1.64 -3.16 7.85
CA SER A 187 -2.53 -2.00 7.74
C SER A 187 -3.92 -2.31 8.30
N ALA A 188 -4.82 -1.32 8.27
CA ALA A 188 -6.19 -1.49 8.72
C ALA A 188 -6.98 -2.44 7.81
N PHE A 189 -7.83 -3.28 8.40
CA PHE A 189 -8.59 -4.31 7.67
C PHE A 189 -9.71 -3.76 6.79
N TYR A 190 -10.01 -2.47 6.88
CA TYR A 190 -10.84 -1.79 5.90
C TYR A 190 -10.10 -1.41 4.60
N TYR A 191 -8.80 -1.67 4.50
CA TYR A 191 -8.02 -1.55 3.26
C TYR A 191 -8.20 -2.83 2.41
N PRO A 192 -9.37 -3.01 1.76
CA PRO A 192 -9.73 -4.31 1.18
C PRO A 192 -9.02 -4.59 -0.13
N LEU A 193 -8.37 -3.60 -0.75
CA LEU A 193 -8.00 -3.62 -2.16
C LEU A 193 -6.49 -3.56 -2.38
N CYS A 194 -5.71 -3.89 -1.32
CA CYS A 194 -4.25 -4.11 -1.44
C CYS A 194 -3.90 -5.44 -2.15
N ASN A 195 -4.87 -6.11 -2.76
CA ASN A 195 -4.74 -7.43 -3.34
C ASN A 195 -4.50 -7.41 -4.85
N ILE A 196 -3.90 -6.36 -5.38
CA ILE A 196 -3.56 -6.28 -6.80
C ILE A 196 -2.14 -6.77 -7.03
N ILE A 197 -1.96 -7.71 -7.94
CA ILE A 197 -0.68 -8.07 -8.54
C ILE A 197 -0.62 -7.36 -9.89
N LEU A 198 0.17 -6.30 -9.97
CA LEU A 198 0.22 -5.39 -11.10
C LEU A 198 1.45 -5.65 -11.96
N ASP A 199 1.22 -5.98 -13.21
CA ASP A 199 2.21 -6.22 -14.25
C ASP A 199 2.15 -5.11 -15.29
N ILE A 200 3.16 -4.26 -15.33
CA ILE A 200 3.24 -3.11 -16.22
C ILE A 200 4.32 -3.33 -17.26
N LEU A 201 3.95 -3.38 -18.53
CA LEU A 201 4.87 -3.36 -19.66
C LEU A 201 4.84 -1.98 -20.33
N PRO A 202 5.65 -1.01 -19.87
CA PRO A 202 5.63 0.33 -20.42
C PRO A 202 6.29 0.36 -21.80
N ASN A 203 5.89 1.32 -22.64
CA ASN A 203 6.54 1.57 -23.94
C ASN A 203 7.95 2.16 -23.81
N LYS A 204 8.33 2.65 -22.61
CA LYS A 204 9.67 3.15 -22.27
C LYS A 204 10.04 2.71 -20.86
N GLY A 205 11.33 2.45 -20.64
CA GLY A 205 11.82 2.00 -19.32
C GLY A 205 11.66 0.51 -19.11
N HIS A 206 11.73 0.08 -17.86
CA HIS A 206 11.71 -1.31 -17.45
C HIS A 206 10.28 -1.81 -17.20
N ARG A 207 10.02 -3.09 -17.51
CA ARG A 207 8.83 -3.77 -17.02
C ARG A 207 8.85 -3.80 -15.50
N ILE A 208 7.70 -3.55 -14.89
CA ILE A 208 7.51 -3.53 -13.44
C ILE A 208 6.51 -4.63 -13.09
N PHE A 209 6.84 -5.43 -12.09
CA PHE A 209 5.94 -6.42 -11.53
C PHE A 209 5.88 -6.24 -10.02
N MET A 210 4.72 -5.86 -9.48
CA MET A 210 4.60 -5.41 -8.09
C MET A 210 3.25 -5.75 -7.47
N GLN A 211 3.19 -5.77 -6.16
CA GLN A 211 1.92 -5.64 -5.46
C GLN A 211 1.47 -4.17 -5.50
N SER A 212 0.16 -3.94 -5.60
CA SER A 212 -0.42 -2.60 -5.61
C SER A 212 -1.84 -2.60 -5.03
N VAL A 213 -2.49 -1.45 -5.10
CA VAL A 213 -3.89 -1.22 -4.77
C VAL A 213 -4.61 -0.73 -6.02
N ALA A 214 -5.87 -1.10 -6.20
CA ALA A 214 -6.65 -0.68 -7.37
C ALA A 214 -6.66 0.85 -7.53
N GLY A 215 -6.24 1.35 -8.70
CA GLY A 215 -6.20 2.78 -9.04
C GLY A 215 -4.91 3.53 -8.66
N LEU A 216 -3.94 2.84 -8.03
CA LEU A 216 -2.64 3.43 -7.76
C LEU A 216 -1.65 3.10 -8.88
N ILE A 217 -0.83 4.07 -9.25
CA ILE A 217 0.23 3.89 -10.26
C ILE A 217 1.55 3.37 -9.68
N HIS A 218 1.61 3.21 -8.36
CA HIS A 218 2.78 2.75 -7.60
C HIS A 218 2.42 1.58 -6.69
N SER A 219 3.38 1.08 -5.92
CA SER A 219 3.16 -0.11 -5.10
C SER A 219 2.44 0.17 -3.79
N GLU A 220 2.43 1.31 -3.16
CA GLU A 220 1.87 1.59 -1.82
C GLU A 220 2.19 0.52 -0.72
N THR A 221 2.11 -0.75 -1.08
CA THR A 221 2.45 -1.92 -0.24
C THR A 221 3.90 -2.33 -0.42
N ASP A 222 4.57 -1.64 -1.29
CA ASP A 222 6.01 -1.54 -1.50
C ASP A 222 6.74 -2.88 -1.62
N PHE A 223 6.32 -3.66 -2.62
CA PHE A 223 7.00 -4.88 -3.02
C PHE A 223 7.03 -5.00 -4.54
N PHE A 224 8.22 -4.97 -5.11
CA PHE A 224 8.40 -4.94 -6.57
C PHE A 224 9.60 -5.75 -7.06
N VAL A 225 9.54 -6.11 -8.35
CA VAL A 225 10.67 -6.56 -9.17
C VAL A 225 10.61 -5.87 -10.52
N THR A 226 11.76 -5.51 -11.08
CA THR A 226 11.87 -4.86 -12.40
C THR A 226 12.67 -5.71 -13.38
N SER A 227 12.44 -5.51 -14.69
CA SER A 227 13.23 -6.20 -15.73
C SER A 227 14.69 -5.76 -15.78
N ALA A 228 15.06 -4.69 -15.06
CA ALA A 228 16.47 -4.33 -14.81
C ALA A 228 17.14 -5.28 -13.80
N GLY A 229 16.37 -6.10 -13.08
CA GLY A 229 16.89 -6.99 -12.04
C GLY A 229 16.90 -6.37 -10.64
N LEU A 230 16.21 -5.23 -10.45
CA LEU A 230 16.01 -4.66 -9.13
C LEU A 230 14.80 -5.31 -8.44
N VAL A 231 14.96 -5.62 -7.14
CA VAL A 231 13.91 -6.05 -6.24
C VAL A 231 13.85 -5.10 -5.06
N GLY A 232 12.67 -4.83 -4.51
CA GLY A 232 12.58 -3.92 -3.39
C GLY A 232 11.34 -4.10 -2.54
N SER A 233 11.48 -3.68 -1.30
CA SER A 233 10.40 -3.50 -0.34
C SER A 233 10.70 -2.32 0.57
N GLU A 234 9.69 -1.89 1.35
CA GLU A 234 9.88 -0.84 2.33
C GLU A 234 9.37 -1.23 3.72
N THR A 235 9.73 -0.44 4.71
CA THR A 235 9.01 -0.35 5.97
C THR A 235 8.94 1.11 6.40
N THR A 236 7.74 1.59 6.70
CA THR A 236 7.49 2.96 7.12
C THR A 236 8.31 3.31 8.37
N ILE A 237 8.96 4.47 8.41
CA ILE A 237 9.66 4.96 9.60
C ILE A 237 8.63 5.45 10.62
N GLY A 238 8.49 4.72 11.72
CA GLY A 238 7.55 5.00 12.79
C GLY A 238 7.83 6.34 13.49
N GLY A 239 6.75 7.04 13.89
CA GLY A 239 6.86 8.30 14.60
C GLY A 239 7.46 9.47 13.83
N PHE A 240 7.73 9.32 12.54
CA PHE A 240 8.27 10.39 11.67
C PHE A 240 7.25 11.54 11.54
N PHE A 241 7.72 12.80 11.66
CA PHE A 241 6.82 13.96 11.69
C PHE A 241 7.10 15.07 10.67
N PRO A 242 8.32 15.26 10.07
CA PRO A 242 8.54 16.32 9.11
C PRO A 242 7.77 16.10 7.79
N PHE A 243 7.33 17.21 7.18
CA PHE A 243 6.72 17.19 5.85
C PHE A 243 6.96 18.51 5.12
N ASP A 244 7.39 18.47 3.86
CA ASP A 244 7.50 19.63 2.98
C ASP A 244 6.49 19.55 1.83
N LYS A 245 5.43 20.35 1.93
CA LYS A 245 4.41 20.45 0.87
C LYS A 245 4.94 20.91 -0.50
N LYS A 246 6.21 21.32 -0.61
CA LYS A 246 6.84 21.76 -1.88
C LYS A 246 7.55 20.64 -2.63
N GLY A 247 7.89 19.55 -1.95
CA GLY A 247 8.57 18.42 -2.58
C GLY A 247 7.67 17.60 -3.51
N ILE A 248 8.27 16.69 -4.26
CA ILE A 248 7.59 15.76 -5.18
C ILE A 248 6.97 14.64 -4.34
N PRO A 249 5.70 14.27 -4.57
CA PRO A 249 5.06 13.20 -3.82
C PRO A 249 5.78 11.86 -4.02
N GLU A 250 5.78 11.05 -2.98
CA GLU A 250 6.49 9.77 -2.95
C GLU A 250 6.02 8.84 -4.07
N PHE A 251 4.72 8.69 -4.28
CA PHE A 251 4.17 7.80 -5.29
C PHE A 251 4.70 8.09 -6.71
N ALA A 252 4.91 9.36 -7.06
CA ALA A 252 5.46 9.75 -8.36
C ALA A 252 6.96 9.42 -8.44
N ARG A 253 7.73 9.64 -7.36
CA ARG A 253 9.16 9.30 -7.30
C ARG A 253 9.37 7.79 -7.35
N MET A 254 8.60 7.02 -6.58
CA MET A 254 8.66 5.56 -6.55
C MET A 254 8.30 4.96 -7.92
N ARG A 255 7.23 5.44 -8.55
CA ARG A 255 6.84 5.02 -9.91
C ARG A 255 7.95 5.28 -10.92
N HIS A 256 8.53 6.48 -10.89
CA HIS A 256 9.62 6.85 -11.79
C HIS A 256 10.90 6.02 -11.53
N ALA A 257 11.27 5.83 -10.27
CA ALA A 257 12.44 5.04 -9.88
C ALA A 257 12.33 3.57 -10.36
N THR A 258 11.18 2.92 -10.14
CA THR A 258 10.98 1.53 -10.55
C THR A 258 10.90 1.34 -12.06
N GLN A 259 10.47 2.37 -12.80
CA GLN A 259 10.41 2.31 -14.28
C GLN A 259 11.75 2.58 -14.95
N TYR A 260 12.60 3.45 -14.39
CA TYR A 260 13.76 3.97 -15.13
C TYR A 260 15.12 3.61 -14.55
N ALA A 261 15.20 3.25 -13.26
CA ALA A 261 16.46 2.89 -12.66
C ALA A 261 16.94 1.51 -13.10
N SER A 262 18.20 1.40 -13.50
CA SER A 262 18.89 0.16 -13.85
C SER A 262 19.83 -0.34 -12.74
N THR A 263 20.12 0.50 -11.74
CA THR A 263 21.00 0.17 -10.61
C THR A 263 20.40 0.66 -9.29
N ILE A 264 20.87 0.11 -8.18
CA ILE A 264 20.48 0.58 -6.82
C ILE A 264 20.77 2.06 -6.65
N ASP A 265 21.94 2.55 -7.15
CA ASP A 265 22.34 3.95 -6.97
C ASP A 265 21.42 4.90 -7.73
N GLU A 266 21.04 4.57 -8.98
CA GLU A 266 20.07 5.33 -9.77
C GLU A 266 18.71 5.37 -9.11
N TRP A 267 18.22 4.21 -8.63
CA TRP A 267 16.95 4.10 -7.94
C TRP A 267 16.93 4.99 -6.69
N CYS A 268 17.96 4.89 -5.87
CA CYS A 268 18.09 5.69 -4.66
C CYS A 268 18.21 7.19 -4.95
N GLU A 269 18.90 7.59 -6.03
CA GLU A 269 19.03 9.01 -6.39
C GLU A 269 17.70 9.61 -6.84
N ILE A 270 16.90 8.88 -7.61
CA ILE A 270 15.56 9.30 -8.00
C ILE A 270 14.68 9.46 -6.74
N MET A 271 14.70 8.48 -5.82
CA MET A 271 13.92 8.55 -4.59
C MET A 271 14.31 9.72 -3.67
N LYS A 272 15.58 10.12 -3.65
CA LYS A 272 16.06 11.28 -2.87
C LYS A 272 15.69 12.62 -3.51
N THR A 273 15.61 12.66 -4.85
CA THR A 273 15.41 13.91 -5.58
C THR A 273 14.03 14.49 -5.33
N GLY A 274 13.99 15.70 -4.78
CA GLY A 274 12.72 16.39 -4.47
C GLY A 274 11.90 15.74 -3.36
N ASN A 275 12.49 14.90 -2.51
CA ASN A 275 11.83 14.24 -1.39
C ASN A 275 11.06 15.25 -0.53
N ASN A 276 9.78 14.96 -0.26
CA ASN A 276 8.87 15.79 0.52
C ASN A 276 8.73 15.33 1.99
N GLY A 277 9.37 14.22 2.37
CA GLY A 277 9.23 13.60 3.69
C GLY A 277 7.90 12.89 3.91
N GLY A 278 6.97 12.99 2.97
CA GLY A 278 5.75 12.19 2.96
C GLY A 278 6.06 10.74 2.66
N TYR A 279 5.41 9.84 3.41
CA TYR A 279 5.67 8.41 3.43
C TYR A 279 7.17 8.11 3.61
N ALA A 280 7.71 8.56 4.77
CA ALA A 280 9.11 8.36 5.13
C ALA A 280 9.38 6.87 5.40
N ASN A 281 10.26 6.27 4.61
CA ASN A 281 10.49 4.84 4.56
C ASN A 281 11.96 4.44 4.74
N ALA A 282 12.15 3.23 5.25
CA ALA A 282 13.37 2.45 5.13
C ALA A 282 13.19 1.46 3.96
N TRP A 283 13.73 1.81 2.80
CA TRP A 283 13.71 0.99 1.59
C TRP A 283 14.80 -0.08 1.65
N LEU A 284 14.45 -1.33 1.38
CA LEU A 284 15.33 -2.47 1.21
C LEU A 284 15.35 -2.83 -0.28
N VAL A 285 16.45 -2.57 -0.96
CA VAL A 285 16.57 -2.76 -2.41
C VAL A 285 17.72 -3.71 -2.72
N GLY A 286 17.53 -4.64 -3.65
CA GLY A 286 18.55 -5.55 -4.13
C GLY A 286 18.70 -5.50 -5.65
N ASP A 287 19.92 -5.71 -6.13
CA ASP A 287 20.27 -5.89 -7.54
C ASP A 287 20.77 -7.31 -7.74
N ILE A 288 19.96 -8.15 -8.42
CA ILE A 288 20.29 -9.57 -8.65
C ILE A 288 21.44 -9.75 -9.65
N ASN A 289 21.82 -8.71 -10.41
CA ASN A 289 22.93 -8.78 -11.37
C ASN A 289 24.28 -8.62 -10.66
N THR A 290 24.34 -7.80 -9.63
CA THR A 290 25.56 -7.55 -8.83
C THR A 290 25.59 -8.29 -7.50
N ASN A 291 24.46 -8.90 -7.13
CA ASN A 291 24.21 -9.53 -5.83
C ASN A 291 24.41 -8.55 -4.64
N GLU A 292 24.17 -7.27 -4.89
CA GLU A 292 24.27 -6.19 -3.90
C GLU A 292 22.90 -5.87 -3.31
N ILE A 293 22.86 -5.59 -2.02
CA ILE A 293 21.67 -5.14 -1.29
C ILE A 293 21.91 -3.78 -0.65
N ALA A 294 20.88 -2.97 -0.52
CA ALA A 294 20.94 -1.66 0.10
C ALA A 294 19.79 -1.42 1.06
N ARG A 295 20.04 -0.55 2.05
CA ARG A 295 19.03 0.12 2.85
C ARG A 295 19.13 1.61 2.61
N LEU A 296 18.03 2.22 2.15
CA LEU A 296 17.87 3.66 2.01
C LEU A 296 16.81 4.13 3.01
N GLU A 297 17.18 4.91 4.02
CA GLU A 297 16.25 5.55 4.94
C GLU A 297 16.03 7.00 4.52
N LEU A 298 14.79 7.31 4.09
CA LEU A 298 14.40 8.64 3.62
C LEU A 298 13.70 9.42 4.74
N GLY A 299 14.48 10.13 5.56
CA GLY A 299 13.98 11.27 6.30
C GLY A 299 13.79 12.49 5.39
N LEU A 300 13.28 13.61 5.88
CA LEU A 300 13.17 14.83 5.10
C LEU A 300 14.51 15.56 4.94
N LYS A 301 15.19 15.77 6.06
CA LYS A 301 16.47 16.48 6.12
C LYS A 301 17.66 15.54 6.12
N TYR A 302 17.50 14.37 6.73
CA TYR A 302 18.57 13.39 6.85
C TYR A 302 18.25 12.15 6.05
N ILE A 303 19.28 11.58 5.45
CA ILE A 303 19.18 10.37 4.63
C ILE A 303 20.23 9.38 5.13
N GLY A 304 19.80 8.16 5.45
CA GLY A 304 20.64 7.02 5.74
C GLY A 304 20.80 6.14 4.49
N PHE A 305 22.03 5.77 4.14
CA PHE A 305 22.28 4.88 3.01
C PHE A 305 23.44 3.92 3.30
N GLU A 306 23.17 2.64 3.14
CA GLU A 306 24.16 1.57 3.34
C GLU A 306 23.98 0.50 2.28
N LYS A 307 25.09 -0.03 1.71
CA LYS A 307 25.10 -1.16 0.78
C LYS A 307 25.97 -2.30 1.27
N LYS A 308 25.59 -3.54 0.89
CA LYS A 308 26.34 -4.77 1.22
C LYS A 308 26.31 -5.74 0.04
N LYS A 309 27.39 -6.54 -0.09
CA LYS A 309 27.43 -7.72 -0.97
C LYS A 309 27.37 -9.03 -0.19
N ASP A 310 27.44 -8.93 1.14
CA ASP A 310 27.32 -10.05 2.08
C ASP A 310 26.66 -9.57 3.36
N GLY A 311 25.62 -10.28 3.82
CA GLY A 311 24.87 -9.93 5.01
C GLY A 311 23.38 -9.70 4.77
N TYR A 312 22.78 -8.85 5.60
CA TYR A 312 21.34 -8.57 5.56
C TYR A 312 20.99 -7.16 6.01
N PHE A 313 19.78 -6.73 5.67
CA PHE A 313 19.06 -5.63 6.30
C PHE A 313 17.68 -6.09 6.75
N VAL A 314 17.13 -5.46 7.78
CA VAL A 314 15.77 -5.69 8.27
C VAL A 314 15.03 -4.37 8.40
N GLY A 315 13.73 -4.41 8.21
CA GLY A 315 12.79 -3.31 8.41
C GLY A 315 11.73 -3.68 9.44
N SER A 316 11.52 -2.82 10.42
CA SER A 316 10.55 -3.02 11.51
C SER A 316 9.94 -1.70 11.99
N ASN A 317 9.96 -0.67 11.17
CA ASN A 317 9.47 0.68 11.48
C ASN A 317 10.34 1.47 12.50
N VAL A 318 11.57 1.06 12.72
CA VAL A 318 12.55 1.81 13.52
C VAL A 318 13.66 2.28 12.60
N ALA A 319 13.91 3.59 12.54
CA ALA A 319 15.05 4.12 11.80
C ALA A 319 16.38 3.67 12.44
N GLU A 320 17.34 3.26 11.62
CA GLU A 320 18.68 2.88 12.04
C GLU A 320 19.68 4.07 11.92
N ASP A 321 19.41 5.06 11.04
CA ASP A 321 20.16 6.30 11.02
C ASP A 321 19.79 7.16 12.24
N LEU A 322 20.79 7.41 13.09
CA LEU A 322 20.58 8.11 14.36
C LEU A 322 20.10 9.56 14.19
N ARG A 323 20.41 10.21 13.06
CA ARG A 323 19.95 11.58 12.81
C ARG A 323 18.45 11.58 12.50
N ILE A 324 17.96 10.64 11.70
CA ILE A 324 16.54 10.46 11.45
C ILE A 324 15.84 10.08 12.75
N LEU A 325 16.34 9.06 13.43
CA LEU A 325 15.76 8.56 14.68
C LEU A 325 15.61 9.65 15.75
N ARG A 326 16.65 10.46 15.97
CA ARG A 326 16.65 11.46 17.05
C ARG A 326 16.05 12.80 16.67
N LEU A 327 16.12 13.20 15.41
CA LEU A 327 15.80 14.55 14.98
C LEU A 327 14.50 14.63 14.12
N GLU A 328 14.05 13.49 13.58
CA GLU A 328 12.87 13.46 12.70
C GLU A 328 11.80 12.44 13.14
N THR A 329 12.02 11.69 14.24
CA THR A 329 11.00 10.78 14.79
C THR A 329 10.68 11.05 16.26
N LYS A 330 9.51 10.56 16.70
CA LYS A 330 9.06 10.56 18.10
C LYS A 330 8.77 9.12 18.55
N THR A 331 9.70 8.21 18.34
CA THR A 331 9.55 6.80 18.71
C THR A 331 10.68 6.32 19.60
N SER A 332 10.43 5.28 20.37
CA SER A 332 11.47 4.59 21.15
C SER A 332 12.08 3.48 20.31
N GLU A 333 13.39 3.30 20.39
CA GLU A 333 14.14 2.19 19.80
C GLU A 333 14.57 1.14 20.82
N MET A 334 14.26 1.36 22.10
CA MET A 334 14.70 0.48 23.21
C MET A 334 13.53 -0.12 23.99
N ASP A 335 12.36 0.48 23.98
CA ASP A 335 11.21 -0.05 24.70
C ASP A 335 10.57 -1.23 23.92
N ILE A 336 10.91 -2.44 24.34
CA ILE A 336 10.48 -3.69 23.69
C ILE A 336 8.96 -3.95 23.78
N ARG A 337 8.21 -3.16 24.55
CA ARG A 337 6.75 -3.23 24.57
C ARG A 337 6.13 -2.69 23.27
N TYR A 338 6.86 -1.81 22.56
CA TYR A 338 6.43 -1.36 21.23
C TYR A 338 6.66 -2.44 20.18
N SER A 339 5.63 -2.66 19.36
CA SER A 339 5.63 -3.61 18.24
C SER A 339 6.87 -3.48 17.35
N SER A 340 7.23 -2.27 16.96
CA SER A 340 8.38 -1.99 16.09
C SER A 340 9.72 -2.46 16.71
N VAL A 341 9.88 -2.31 18.03
CA VAL A 341 11.10 -2.72 18.74
C VAL A 341 11.13 -4.22 18.95
N ALA A 342 10.01 -4.84 19.38
CA ALA A 342 9.91 -6.28 19.55
C ALA A 342 10.23 -7.02 18.23
N ARG A 343 9.63 -6.59 17.12
CA ARG A 343 9.88 -7.15 15.77
C ARG A 343 11.33 -6.94 15.31
N ARG A 344 11.94 -5.77 15.63
CA ARG A 344 13.36 -5.51 15.35
C ARG A 344 14.27 -6.52 16.07
N VAL A 345 13.97 -6.82 17.33
CA VAL A 345 14.70 -7.83 18.11
C VAL A 345 14.50 -9.22 17.50
N ARG A 346 13.25 -9.58 17.16
CA ARG A 346 12.94 -10.89 16.57
C ARG A 346 13.65 -11.09 15.22
N TRP A 347 13.64 -10.10 14.34
CA TRP A 347 14.40 -10.16 13.09
C TRP A 347 15.89 -10.45 13.30
N LYS A 348 16.51 -9.76 14.26
CA LYS A 348 17.95 -9.98 14.59
C LYS A 348 18.22 -11.39 15.14
N GLN A 349 17.27 -11.97 15.87
CA GLN A 349 17.36 -13.37 16.33
C GLN A 349 17.29 -14.33 15.14
N LEU A 350 16.25 -14.21 14.30
CA LEU A 350 16.06 -15.08 13.14
C LEU A 350 17.23 -15.04 12.16
N MET A 351 17.77 -13.86 11.87
CA MET A 351 18.93 -13.70 11.00
C MET A 351 20.18 -14.42 11.56
N ARG A 352 20.44 -14.34 12.87
CA ARG A 352 21.58 -15.03 13.50
C ARG A 352 21.41 -16.54 13.53
N GLU A 353 20.22 -17.01 13.87
CA GLU A 353 19.91 -18.45 14.04
C GLU A 353 19.91 -19.19 12.70
N ASN A 354 19.64 -18.47 11.61
CA ASN A 354 19.48 -19.04 10.29
C ASN A 354 20.51 -18.58 9.26
N ALA A 355 21.65 -18.03 9.71
CA ALA A 355 22.74 -17.63 8.81
C ALA A 355 23.19 -18.82 7.93
N GLY A 356 23.29 -18.62 6.61
CA GLY A 356 23.65 -19.63 5.62
C GLY A 356 22.52 -20.57 5.22
N LYS A 357 21.30 -20.37 5.72
CA LYS A 357 20.15 -21.27 5.44
C LYS A 357 18.97 -20.54 4.81
N ILE A 358 18.97 -19.21 4.76
CA ILE A 358 17.82 -18.42 4.33
C ILE A 358 17.48 -18.73 2.87
N ASN A 359 16.24 -19.16 2.64
CA ASN A 359 15.66 -19.47 1.35
C ASN A 359 14.17 -19.07 1.35
N LEU A 360 13.44 -19.33 0.27
CA LEU A 360 12.01 -18.97 0.15
C LEU A 360 11.13 -19.62 1.23
N GLU A 361 11.39 -20.87 1.61
CA GLU A 361 10.56 -21.56 2.61
C GLU A 361 10.77 -20.95 4.01
N LEU A 362 12.02 -20.74 4.42
CA LEU A 362 12.31 -20.03 5.68
C LEU A 362 11.79 -18.59 5.64
N ALA A 363 11.84 -17.92 4.50
CA ALA A 363 11.26 -16.57 4.37
C ALA A 363 9.75 -16.56 4.66
N LYS A 364 8.99 -17.53 4.13
CA LYS A 364 7.55 -17.68 4.44
C LYS A 364 7.31 -17.98 5.92
N GLU A 365 8.15 -18.82 6.54
CA GLU A 365 8.07 -19.13 7.97
C GLU A 365 8.33 -17.88 8.83
N PHE A 366 9.32 -17.05 8.45
CA PHE A 366 9.62 -15.80 9.16
C PHE A 366 8.47 -14.81 9.06
N GLU A 367 7.86 -14.68 7.87
CA GLU A 367 6.71 -13.80 7.67
C GLU A 367 5.46 -14.26 8.47
N ALA A 368 5.40 -15.55 8.82
CA ALA A 368 4.33 -16.16 9.63
C ALA A 368 4.68 -16.28 11.13
N ASP A 369 5.82 -15.73 11.57
CA ASP A 369 6.33 -15.89 12.95
C ASP A 369 5.48 -15.13 13.98
N HIS A 370 5.12 -15.82 15.06
CA HIS A 370 4.32 -15.31 16.17
C HIS A 370 5.11 -15.28 17.50
N TYR A 371 6.44 -15.27 17.46
CA TYR A 371 7.20 -15.18 18.68
C TYR A 371 7.30 -13.73 19.17
N ASP A 372 6.61 -13.44 20.29
CA ASP A 372 6.72 -12.17 21.01
C ASP A 372 7.97 -12.16 21.87
N THR A 373 8.93 -11.31 21.53
CA THR A 373 10.20 -11.17 22.24
C THR A 373 10.07 -10.46 23.59
N TYR A 374 8.99 -9.74 23.86
CA TYR A 374 8.70 -9.13 25.16
C TYR A 374 8.12 -10.16 26.13
N LEU A 375 7.11 -10.91 25.68
CA LEU A 375 6.47 -11.93 26.52
C LEU A 375 7.25 -13.25 26.57
N ASN A 376 8.22 -13.45 25.68
CA ASN A 376 8.98 -14.71 25.55
C ASN A 376 8.09 -15.92 25.26
N THR A 377 7.07 -15.73 24.42
CA THR A 377 6.12 -16.78 24.07
C THR A 377 5.69 -16.67 22.60
N SER A 378 5.20 -17.78 22.05
CA SER A 378 4.63 -17.79 20.71
C SER A 378 3.12 -17.61 20.80
N THR A 379 2.66 -16.41 20.46
CA THR A 379 1.25 -16.03 20.46
C THR A 379 0.99 -14.99 19.38
N PRO A 380 -0.11 -15.07 18.63
CA PRO A 380 -0.46 -14.04 17.66
C PRO A 380 -0.90 -12.76 18.39
N ASP A 381 -0.07 -11.74 18.36
CA ASP A 381 -0.32 -10.43 18.96
C ASP A 381 0.27 -9.29 18.10
N ILE A 382 0.22 -8.06 18.59
CA ILE A 382 0.71 -6.87 17.88
C ILE A 382 2.24 -6.84 17.72
N ARG A 383 3.01 -7.53 18.57
CA ARG A 383 4.49 -7.47 18.63
C ARG A 383 5.18 -8.52 17.78
N THR A 384 4.42 -9.34 17.09
CA THR A 384 4.95 -10.43 16.26
C THR A 384 5.17 -10.00 14.81
N LEU A 385 5.97 -10.76 14.05
CA LEU A 385 6.25 -10.45 12.63
C LEU A 385 4.99 -10.61 11.78
N CYS A 386 4.16 -11.64 12.05
CA CYS A 386 2.79 -11.71 11.58
C CYS A 386 1.88 -11.10 12.65
N ALA A 387 1.69 -9.78 12.60
CA ALA A 387 1.00 -9.05 13.65
C ALA A 387 -0.52 -9.24 13.61
N HIS A 388 -1.09 -9.46 14.81
CA HIS A 388 -2.52 -9.69 15.05
C HIS A 388 -3.09 -8.83 16.18
N PRO A 389 -3.08 -7.49 16.04
CA PRO A 389 -3.73 -6.62 17.04
C PRO A 389 -5.24 -6.87 17.18
N ASP A 390 -5.88 -7.43 16.17
CA ASP A 390 -7.29 -7.86 16.20
C ASP A 390 -7.56 -8.98 17.22
N LEU A 391 -6.53 -9.72 17.60
CA LEU A 391 -6.59 -10.79 18.63
C LEU A 391 -5.98 -10.37 19.96
N ASP A 392 -5.34 -9.21 20.05
CA ASP A 392 -4.57 -8.76 21.20
C ASP A 392 -5.40 -7.86 22.12
N SER A 393 -5.54 -8.27 23.38
CA SER A 393 -6.22 -7.52 24.44
C SER A 393 -5.28 -6.53 25.17
N ASP A 394 -3.97 -6.70 25.02
CA ASP A 394 -2.93 -5.94 25.74
C ASP A 394 -1.99 -5.22 24.75
N THR A 395 -2.58 -4.33 23.96
CA THR A 395 -1.82 -3.46 23.05
C THR A 395 -1.12 -2.34 23.85
N TYR A 396 0.13 -2.03 23.48
CA TYR A 396 0.91 -0.98 24.13
C TYR A 396 1.27 0.14 23.16
N GLY A 397 1.06 1.36 23.58
CA GLY A 397 1.59 2.57 22.95
C GLY A 397 0.69 3.27 21.97
N VAL A 398 0.20 2.63 20.92
CA VAL A 398 -0.49 3.33 19.81
C VAL A 398 -1.83 2.72 19.41
N ASP A 399 -2.19 1.57 19.95
CA ASP A 399 -3.38 0.85 19.53
C ASP A 399 -4.39 0.62 20.63
N LEU A 400 -5.63 0.49 20.19
CA LEU A 400 -6.73 0.04 21.04
C LEU A 400 -6.74 -1.50 21.10
N PRO A 401 -7.13 -2.10 22.22
CA PRO A 401 -7.36 -3.52 22.31
C PRO A 401 -8.27 -4.02 21.18
N PHE A 402 -7.90 -5.16 20.58
CA PHE A 402 -8.64 -5.79 19.49
C PHE A 402 -8.83 -4.88 18.27
N SER A 403 -7.85 -4.01 17.96
CA SER A 403 -7.95 -3.09 16.82
C SER A 403 -7.96 -3.86 15.50
N PRO A 404 -8.93 -3.61 14.57
CA PRO A 404 -9.05 -4.37 13.32
C PRO A 404 -8.03 -3.90 12.28
N TRP A 405 -6.79 -4.23 12.52
CA TRP A 405 -5.65 -4.07 11.62
C TRP A 405 -4.63 -5.17 11.89
N GLY A 406 -3.59 -5.26 11.08
CA GLY A 406 -2.53 -6.24 11.23
C GLY A 406 -1.98 -6.66 9.88
N THR A 407 -1.40 -7.85 9.84
CA THR A 407 -0.82 -8.40 8.61
C THR A 407 -1.90 -8.69 7.57
N LEU A 408 -1.79 -8.02 6.40
CA LEU A 408 -2.72 -8.14 5.28
C LEU A 408 -2.32 -9.23 4.28
N ASP A 409 -1.02 -9.51 4.20
CA ASP A 409 -0.41 -10.40 3.21
C ASP A 409 0.98 -10.85 3.64
N GLY A 410 1.57 -11.75 2.88
CA GLY A 410 2.99 -12.06 2.90
C GLY A 410 3.52 -12.19 1.48
N LYS A 411 4.77 -11.75 1.24
CA LYS A 411 5.43 -11.78 -0.08
C LYS A 411 6.87 -12.21 0.07
N VAL A 412 7.32 -13.10 -0.81
CA VAL A 412 8.70 -13.58 -0.84
C VAL A 412 9.22 -13.69 -2.27
N ILE A 413 10.48 -13.36 -2.47
CA ILE A 413 11.19 -13.48 -3.76
C ILE A 413 12.65 -13.85 -3.52
N ASP A 414 13.22 -14.63 -4.42
CA ASP A 414 14.67 -14.86 -4.52
C ASP A 414 15.22 -14.40 -5.86
N SER A 415 16.55 -14.42 -6.00
CA SER A 415 17.23 -14.04 -7.24
C SER A 415 16.78 -14.86 -8.45
N LYS A 416 16.36 -16.13 -8.28
CA LYS A 416 15.91 -17.01 -9.37
C LYS A 416 14.54 -16.58 -9.87
N MET A 417 13.64 -16.28 -8.93
CA MET A 417 12.30 -15.78 -9.25
C MET A 417 12.38 -14.38 -9.87
N ALA A 418 13.21 -13.50 -9.33
CA ALA A 418 13.40 -12.15 -9.85
C ALA A 418 13.88 -12.15 -11.31
N LYS A 419 14.80 -13.04 -11.69
CA LYS A 419 15.22 -13.24 -13.10
C LYS A 419 14.07 -13.62 -14.04
N GLN A 420 13.02 -14.22 -13.49
CA GLN A 420 11.83 -14.63 -14.25
C GLN A 420 10.68 -13.62 -14.12
N MET A 421 10.91 -12.46 -13.50
CA MET A 421 9.87 -11.49 -13.18
C MET A 421 8.70 -12.14 -12.46
N SER A 422 8.98 -12.86 -11.36
CA SER A 422 7.99 -13.62 -10.59
C SER A 422 8.25 -13.50 -9.10
N PHE A 423 7.23 -13.69 -8.29
CA PHE A 423 7.32 -13.81 -6.83
C PHE A 423 6.18 -14.65 -6.27
N ILE A 424 6.25 -15.00 -4.99
CA ILE A 424 5.21 -15.76 -4.29
C ILE A 424 4.54 -14.81 -3.30
N ALA A 425 3.22 -14.79 -3.27
CA ALA A 425 2.42 -14.00 -2.36
C ALA A 425 1.28 -14.79 -1.72
N ARG A 426 0.88 -14.42 -0.51
CA ARG A 426 -0.29 -14.92 0.19
C ARG A 426 -1.21 -13.76 0.55
N TRP A 427 -2.47 -13.81 0.13
CA TRP A 427 -3.49 -12.86 0.55
C TRP A 427 -4.09 -13.28 1.90
N GLY A 428 -4.33 -12.30 2.79
CA GLY A 428 -4.63 -12.54 4.18
C GLY A 428 -3.36 -12.61 5.02
N SER A 429 -3.48 -12.87 6.33
CA SER A 429 -2.29 -12.96 7.19
C SER A 429 -1.29 -13.99 6.66
N ALA A 430 0.00 -13.70 6.77
CA ALA A 430 1.06 -14.58 6.28
C ALA A 430 1.03 -15.97 6.96
N CYS A 431 0.56 -16.06 8.19
CA CYS A 431 0.34 -17.31 8.92
C CYS A 431 -0.92 -18.08 8.47
N GLY A 432 -1.87 -17.39 7.84
CA GLY A 432 -3.14 -17.95 7.37
C GLY A 432 -4.26 -18.00 8.41
N ILE A 433 -4.15 -17.32 9.53
CA ILE A 433 -5.28 -17.11 10.45
C ILE A 433 -6.33 -16.28 9.70
N PRO A 434 -7.57 -16.78 9.55
CA PRO A 434 -8.62 -16.03 8.85
C PRO A 434 -9.19 -14.93 9.73
N PHE A 435 -9.72 -13.88 9.08
CA PHE A 435 -10.50 -12.84 9.72
C PHE A 435 -11.94 -12.87 9.20
N ASP A 436 -12.93 -12.98 10.12
CA ASP A 436 -14.35 -12.92 9.83
C ASP A 436 -14.91 -11.59 10.33
N ALA A 437 -15.28 -10.71 9.41
CA ALA A 437 -15.69 -9.36 9.71
C ALA A 437 -16.98 -9.29 10.54
N LYS A 438 -17.93 -10.18 10.26
CA LYS A 438 -19.21 -10.22 10.98
C LYS A 438 -19.01 -10.66 12.43
N THR A 439 -18.35 -11.78 12.64
CA THR A 439 -18.06 -12.31 14.00
C THR A 439 -17.23 -11.33 14.80
N PHE A 440 -16.27 -10.64 14.15
CA PHE A 440 -15.46 -9.62 14.79
C PHE A 440 -16.31 -8.45 15.30
N LEU A 441 -17.18 -7.87 14.46
CA LEU A 441 -18.02 -6.74 14.84
C LEU A 441 -19.09 -7.12 15.91
N GLU A 442 -19.59 -8.34 15.90
CA GLU A 442 -20.50 -8.84 16.95
C GLU A 442 -19.83 -8.89 18.33
N LYS A 443 -18.52 -9.19 18.38
CA LYS A 443 -17.73 -9.25 19.62
C LYS A 443 -17.16 -7.88 20.04
N HIS A 444 -16.87 -7.02 19.09
CA HIS A 444 -16.13 -5.75 19.28
C HIS A 444 -16.93 -4.56 18.77
N GLN A 445 -18.07 -4.28 19.41
CA GLN A 445 -19.05 -3.27 19.00
C GLN A 445 -18.51 -1.83 19.04
N GLN A 446 -17.37 -1.57 19.70
CA GLN A 446 -16.67 -0.28 19.65
C GLN A 446 -16.17 0.07 18.23
N PHE A 447 -16.16 -0.90 17.32
CA PHE A 447 -15.79 -0.75 15.92
C PHE A 447 -16.99 -0.86 14.95
N ASP A 448 -18.23 -0.73 15.44
CA ASP A 448 -19.47 -0.86 14.66
C ASP A 448 -19.55 0.11 13.47
N TRP A 449 -18.90 1.27 13.57
CA TRP A 449 -18.78 2.22 12.47
C TRP A 449 -18.09 1.65 11.21
N MET A 450 -17.34 0.57 11.38
CA MET A 450 -16.67 -0.14 10.27
C MET A 450 -17.58 -1.17 9.57
N ASN A 451 -18.84 -1.24 9.97
CA ASN A 451 -19.80 -2.13 9.30
C ASN A 451 -19.93 -1.77 7.80
N GLY A 452 -19.76 -2.77 6.93
CA GLY A 452 -19.71 -2.60 5.48
C GLY A 452 -18.38 -2.04 4.93
N LEU A 453 -17.39 -1.74 5.81
CA LEU A 453 -16.02 -1.45 5.41
C LEU A 453 -15.12 -2.68 5.56
N LEU A 454 -15.22 -3.37 6.70
CA LEU A 454 -14.48 -4.61 6.91
C LEU A 454 -14.99 -5.72 5.97
N LYS A 455 -14.04 -6.49 5.43
CA LYS A 455 -14.32 -7.66 4.58
C LYS A 455 -13.65 -8.88 5.18
N ASP A 456 -14.25 -10.05 4.95
CA ASP A 456 -13.65 -11.33 5.32
C ASP A 456 -12.29 -11.50 4.63
N ARG A 457 -11.35 -12.08 5.36
CA ARG A 457 -10.04 -12.45 4.88
C ARG A 457 -9.83 -13.94 5.15
N PRO A 458 -10.26 -14.79 4.21
CA PRO A 458 -10.08 -16.23 4.36
C PRO A 458 -8.61 -16.61 4.28
N SER A 459 -8.25 -17.75 4.85
CA SER A 459 -6.94 -18.33 4.67
C SER A 459 -6.71 -18.68 3.20
N GLN A 460 -5.79 -18.02 2.54
CA GLN A 460 -5.41 -18.29 1.15
C GLN A 460 -4.07 -19.05 1.10
N PRO A 461 -3.80 -19.85 0.07
CA PRO A 461 -2.50 -20.48 -0.10
C PRO A 461 -1.44 -19.48 -0.57
N TRP A 462 -0.17 -19.76 -0.29
CA TRP A 462 0.95 -19.13 -0.97
C TRP A 462 0.87 -19.40 -2.47
N THR A 463 0.86 -18.37 -3.27
CA THR A 463 0.57 -18.42 -4.71
C THR A 463 1.69 -17.77 -5.50
N SER A 464 2.23 -18.47 -6.48
CA SER A 464 3.22 -17.93 -7.41
C SER A 464 2.54 -17.12 -8.51
N PHE A 465 3.12 -15.95 -8.80
CA PHE A 465 2.74 -15.07 -9.90
C PHE A 465 3.95 -14.74 -10.75
N LYS A 466 3.73 -14.58 -12.05
CA LYS A 466 4.76 -14.25 -13.03
C LYS A 466 4.25 -13.17 -13.99
N ALA A 467 5.11 -12.22 -14.33
CA ALA A 467 4.79 -11.20 -15.31
C ALA A 467 4.55 -11.83 -16.70
N GLY A 468 3.46 -11.39 -17.37
CA GLY A 468 3.03 -11.96 -18.65
C GLY A 468 2.31 -13.32 -18.53
N GLU A 469 1.93 -13.74 -17.33
CA GLU A 469 1.04 -14.90 -17.15
C GLU A 469 -0.36 -14.51 -17.66
N THR A 470 -0.92 -15.31 -18.55
CA THR A 470 -2.32 -15.20 -19.01
C THR A 470 -3.13 -16.34 -18.41
N LYS A 471 -4.44 -16.13 -18.23
CA LYS A 471 -5.36 -17.13 -17.70
C LYS A 471 -5.55 -18.30 -18.65
#